data_93384997eeeefcf7b8b5b1428d7346fe
#
_entry.id   93384997eeeefcf7b8b5b1428d7346fe
#
_cell.length_a   1.000
_cell.length_b   1.000
_cell.length_c   1.000
_cell.angle_alpha   90.00
_cell.angle_beta   90.00
_cell.angle_gamma   90.00
#
_symmetry.space_group_name_H-M   'P 1'
#
loop_
_entity.id
_entity.type
_entity.pdbx_description
1 polymer ?
#
loop_
_entity_poly.entity_id
_entity_poly.type
_entity_poly.pdbx_seq_one_letter_code
_entity_poly.pdbx_strand_id
1 'polypeptide(L)'
;MPVSRRQLLAGASGAAAATWLNGCGGFSRSGSSGASTSRDTVTFMTWASDAEASAFTRLASAFESANSGVTVDLRIVPFGEMFTGVDAQLQSGTAPDVFRVDYPTMGLYSSQGQLLDLTDHLDSALTDDFIPALYQGVQFDGAPYGVPHQTDTTCIVYQPAMFEAAGITSVPDSLDSAWSWEEFSAVADQLKARLGGDVLPFAYDWQQAGAFRWLTWLFETGGRLLESDLTSPAIVSAEGAKALEFTRSFFENEWIPNNTSVKGATYPDTIFVSQKIAMAFVGDFLLPGLDEGIKDRFEWQATYQPKDVRASTDLGGNALVATEQASNKDLAAEFLRFMVASENMASSCEEAVELPTLQSLVGEQLDYATRPDLVPTFAEQSTTMTAEDVAQITTPFFGQINILLQEQLEQCFVNGQSVEDTLSGIAEGVEAAAGG
;
A
#
# COMPACT_ATOMS: atom_id res chain seq x y z
N MET A 1 -47.71 -12.62 -23.79
CA MET A 1 -48.10 -11.41 -24.55
C MET A 1 -47.27 -10.26 -24.02
N PRO A 2 -46.38 -9.67 -24.84
CA PRO A 2 -45.50 -8.58 -24.36
C PRO A 2 -46.24 -7.23 -24.57
N VAL A 3 -46.21 -6.37 -23.56
CA VAL A 3 -46.70 -5.00 -23.66
C VAL A 3 -45.52 -4.04 -23.92
N SER A 4 -45.70 -3.31 -25.03
CA SER A 4 -44.75 -2.42 -25.68
C SER A 4 -44.61 -1.06 -24.92
N ARG A 5 -43.33 -0.61 -24.85
CA ARG A 5 -42.89 0.70 -24.36
C ARG A 5 -43.15 1.81 -25.41
N ARG A 6 -44.38 2.22 -25.64
CA ARG A 6 -44.71 3.40 -26.46
C ARG A 6 -46.14 3.78 -26.21
N GLN A 7 -46.37 4.60 -25.18
CA GLN A 7 -47.59 5.47 -25.07
C GLN A 7 -47.60 6.08 -23.67
N LEU A 8 -47.08 7.28 -23.55
CA LEU A 8 -47.48 8.30 -22.56
C LEU A 8 -46.66 9.58 -22.80
N LEU A 9 -46.97 10.21 -23.90
CA LEU A 9 -46.69 11.62 -24.16
C LEU A 9 -47.92 12.17 -24.85
N ALA A 10 -48.79 12.86 -24.11
CA ALA A 10 -49.65 13.91 -24.64
C ALA A 10 -50.51 14.49 -23.50
N GLY A 11 -50.42 15.77 -23.32
CA GLY A 11 -51.57 16.59 -22.90
C GLY A 11 -51.46 17.29 -21.54
N ALA A 12 -51.02 18.53 -21.50
CA ALA A 12 -51.98 19.63 -21.25
C ALA A 12 -51.27 20.99 -21.17
N SER A 13 -51.58 21.80 -22.14
CA SER A 13 -51.34 23.26 -22.18
C SER A 13 -52.45 24.00 -21.44
N GLY A 14 -52.19 25.19 -20.87
CA GLY A 14 -53.22 26.11 -20.41
C GLY A 14 -52.70 27.12 -19.39
N ALA A 15 -52.25 28.20 -19.87
CA ALA A 15 -52.81 29.57 -19.87
C ALA A 15 -52.50 30.47 -18.68
N ALA A 16 -51.99 31.61 -19.03
CA ALA A 16 -51.54 32.80 -18.36
C ALA A 16 -52.56 33.50 -17.40
N ALA A 17 -52.00 34.22 -16.42
CA ALA A 17 -52.50 35.56 -16.05
C ALA A 17 -51.42 36.34 -15.30
N ALA A 18 -51.09 37.48 -15.83
CA ALA A 18 -50.22 38.50 -15.26
C ALA A 18 -50.95 39.31 -14.21
N THR A 19 -50.27 39.63 -13.09
CA THR A 19 -50.59 40.84 -12.32
C THR A 19 -49.35 41.47 -11.76
N TRP A 20 -49.14 42.70 -12.12
CA TRP A 20 -48.16 43.63 -11.63
C TRP A 20 -48.45 44.05 -10.22
N LEU A 21 -47.46 44.18 -9.35
CA LEU A 21 -47.41 45.25 -8.35
C LEU A 21 -46.02 45.43 -7.79
N ASN A 22 -45.52 46.65 -7.86
CA ASN A 22 -44.27 47.18 -7.34
C ASN A 22 -44.15 47.03 -5.83
N GLY A 23 -42.97 46.66 -5.37
CA GLY A 23 -42.55 46.76 -3.98
C GLY A 23 -41.02 46.91 -3.93
N CYS A 24 -40.54 48.16 -3.82
CA CYS A 24 -39.15 48.45 -3.46
C CYS A 24 -38.88 47.97 -2.03
N GLY A 25 -37.97 47.02 -1.88
CA GLY A 25 -37.45 46.61 -0.58
C GLY A 25 -36.02 46.13 -0.79
N GLY A 26 -35.06 46.84 -0.17
CA GLY A 26 -33.63 46.65 -0.35
C GLY A 26 -33.17 45.22 -0.09
N PHE A 27 -32.55 44.60 -1.08
CA PHE A 27 -31.77 43.39 -0.89
C PHE A 27 -30.46 43.78 -0.23
N SER A 28 -30.42 43.62 1.09
CA SER A 28 -29.13 43.37 1.76
C SER A 28 -28.50 42.16 1.06
N ARG A 29 -27.35 42.40 0.45
CA ARG A 29 -26.46 41.31 0.01
C ARG A 29 -26.13 40.48 1.24
N SER A 30 -26.89 39.41 1.46
CA SER A 30 -26.38 38.29 2.22
C SER A 30 -25.21 37.76 1.38
N GLY A 31 -24.03 38.02 1.86
CA GLY A 31 -22.84 37.46 1.27
C GLY A 31 -23.04 35.95 1.15
N SER A 32 -22.88 35.42 -0.06
CA SER A 32 -22.49 34.04 -0.21
C SER A 32 -21.22 33.88 0.62
N SER A 33 -21.34 33.26 1.77
CA SER A 33 -20.22 32.62 2.43
C SER A 33 -19.81 31.50 1.49
N GLY A 34 -18.97 31.84 0.49
CA GLY A 34 -17.99 30.90 0.01
C GLY A 34 -17.29 30.42 1.27
N ALA A 35 -17.28 29.15 1.49
CA ALA A 35 -16.43 28.56 2.51
C ALA A 35 -15.00 29.04 2.18
N SER A 36 -14.56 30.13 2.80
CA SER A 36 -13.14 30.39 2.92
C SER A 36 -12.67 29.24 3.78
N THR A 37 -11.97 28.29 3.21
CA THR A 37 -11.07 27.43 3.98
C THR A 37 -10.26 28.40 4.82
N SER A 38 -10.50 28.39 6.13
CA SER A 38 -9.75 29.29 7.02
C SER A 38 -8.29 28.91 6.86
N ARG A 39 -7.38 29.89 6.88
CA ARG A 39 -5.94 29.65 6.85
C ARG A 39 -5.47 28.77 8.00
N ASP A 40 -6.32 28.46 8.91
CA ASP A 40 -6.11 27.72 10.16
C ASP A 40 -6.70 26.29 10.11
N THR A 41 -7.06 25.78 8.93
CA THR A 41 -7.55 24.40 8.76
C THR A 41 -6.57 23.63 7.88
N VAL A 42 -6.19 22.44 8.32
CA VAL A 42 -5.50 21.43 7.50
C VAL A 42 -6.51 20.35 7.12
N THR A 43 -6.79 20.21 5.82
CA THR A 43 -7.56 19.08 5.32
C THR A 43 -6.64 17.90 5.10
N PHE A 44 -6.84 16.80 5.83
CA PHE A 44 -6.04 15.59 5.72
C PHE A 44 -6.89 14.43 5.20
N MET A 45 -6.56 13.91 4.01
CA MET A 45 -7.24 12.79 3.40
C MET A 45 -6.39 11.52 3.45
N THR A 46 -6.96 10.42 3.93
CA THR A 46 -6.27 9.14 4.11
C THR A 46 -7.23 7.96 3.96
N TRP A 47 -6.70 6.78 3.78
CA TRP A 47 -7.39 5.53 4.11
C TRP A 47 -6.84 5.04 5.45
N ALA A 48 -7.57 4.15 6.12
CA ALA A 48 -7.13 3.62 7.40
C ALA A 48 -7.88 2.33 7.75
N SER A 49 -7.19 1.40 8.42
CA SER A 49 -7.81 0.38 9.27
C SER A 49 -8.41 1.04 10.53
N ASP A 50 -9.11 0.28 11.35
CA ASP A 50 -9.67 0.82 12.61
C ASP A 50 -8.57 1.30 13.57
N ALA A 51 -7.44 0.58 13.63
CA ALA A 51 -6.29 0.95 14.47
C ALA A 51 -5.60 2.23 13.95
N GLU A 52 -5.32 2.31 12.64
CA GLU A 52 -4.77 3.51 12.01
C GLU A 52 -5.71 4.71 12.15
N ALA A 53 -7.03 4.52 12.00
CA ALA A 53 -8.02 5.57 12.16
C ALA A 53 -8.01 6.17 13.57
N SER A 54 -7.83 5.31 14.58
CA SER A 54 -7.65 5.72 15.97
C SER A 54 -6.39 6.56 16.14
N ALA A 55 -5.24 6.08 15.63
CA ALA A 55 -3.96 6.79 15.69
C ALA A 55 -4.03 8.15 14.99
N PHE A 56 -4.57 8.22 13.76
CA PHE A 56 -4.72 9.49 13.03
C PHE A 56 -5.65 10.48 13.75
N THR A 57 -6.76 10.01 14.33
CA THR A 57 -7.68 10.86 15.11
C THR A 57 -7.00 11.43 16.32
N ARG A 58 -6.23 10.62 17.05
CA ARG A 58 -5.46 11.03 18.22
C ARG A 58 -4.39 12.07 17.85
N LEU A 59 -3.62 11.82 16.78
CA LEU A 59 -2.58 12.75 16.33
C LEU A 59 -3.15 14.06 15.80
N ALA A 60 -4.26 14.04 15.06
CA ALA A 60 -4.97 15.24 14.62
C ALA A 60 -5.39 16.10 15.83
N SER A 61 -5.99 15.49 16.86
CA SER A 61 -6.39 16.18 18.09
C SER A 61 -5.19 16.71 18.89
N ALA A 62 -4.08 15.99 18.88
CA ALA A 62 -2.84 16.44 19.54
C ALA A 62 -2.24 17.66 18.80
N PHE A 63 -2.23 17.65 17.46
CA PHE A 63 -1.80 18.80 16.65
C PHE A 63 -2.65 20.04 16.90
N GLU A 64 -3.98 19.90 16.92
CA GLU A 64 -4.90 21.00 17.27
C GLU A 64 -4.64 21.56 18.67
N SER A 65 -4.36 20.67 19.63
CA SER A 65 -4.07 21.07 21.01
C SER A 65 -2.74 21.83 21.15
N ALA A 66 -1.75 21.49 20.31
CA ALA A 66 -0.46 22.16 20.26
C ALA A 66 -0.54 23.51 19.51
N ASN A 67 -1.48 23.67 18.58
CA ASN A 67 -1.62 24.81 17.68
C ASN A 67 -2.97 25.52 17.86
N SER A 68 -3.03 26.45 18.82
CA SER A 68 -4.28 27.17 19.15
C SER A 68 -4.91 27.86 17.93
N GLY A 69 -6.17 27.56 17.64
CA GLY A 69 -6.92 28.11 16.51
C GLY A 69 -6.77 27.34 15.21
N VAL A 70 -5.99 26.27 15.19
CA VAL A 70 -5.87 25.33 14.08
C VAL A 70 -6.91 24.20 14.23
N THR A 71 -7.46 23.73 13.12
CA THR A 71 -8.31 22.54 13.03
C THR A 71 -7.78 21.59 11.98
N VAL A 72 -7.94 20.28 12.20
CA VAL A 72 -7.62 19.23 11.22
C VAL A 72 -8.91 18.58 10.75
N ASP A 73 -9.25 18.76 9.47
CA ASP A 73 -10.37 18.09 8.83
C ASP A 73 -9.91 16.73 8.30
N LEU A 74 -9.90 15.72 9.18
CA LEU A 74 -9.52 14.35 8.86
C LEU A 74 -10.60 13.64 8.06
N ARG A 75 -10.27 13.19 6.85
CA ARG A 75 -11.16 12.48 5.93
C ARG A 75 -10.63 11.08 5.64
N ILE A 76 -11.27 10.07 6.22
CA ILE A 76 -10.94 8.68 5.98
C ILE A 76 -11.84 8.15 4.88
N VAL A 77 -11.24 7.61 3.81
CA VAL A 77 -11.94 7.06 2.64
C VAL A 77 -11.45 5.63 2.36
N PRO A 78 -12.24 4.78 1.69
CA PRO A 78 -11.76 3.46 1.28
C PRO A 78 -10.54 3.56 0.37
N PHE A 79 -9.55 2.66 0.54
CA PHE A 79 -8.31 2.63 -0.27
C PHE A 79 -8.61 2.66 -1.78
N GLY A 80 -9.56 1.85 -2.26
CA GLY A 80 -9.91 1.79 -3.69
C GLY A 80 -10.51 3.08 -4.27
N GLU A 81 -10.91 4.05 -3.43
CA GLU A 81 -11.46 5.35 -3.84
C GLU A 81 -10.45 6.49 -3.67
N MET A 82 -9.35 6.24 -2.93
CA MET A 82 -8.42 7.27 -2.48
C MET A 82 -7.81 8.06 -3.64
N PHE A 83 -7.10 7.40 -4.52
CA PHE A 83 -6.35 8.07 -5.58
C PHE A 83 -7.25 8.66 -6.66
N THR A 84 -8.36 7.98 -7.01
CA THR A 84 -9.37 8.55 -7.92
C THR A 84 -9.98 9.82 -7.32
N GLY A 85 -10.22 9.84 -6.01
CA GLY A 85 -10.73 11.01 -5.31
C GLY A 85 -9.73 12.16 -5.26
N VAL A 86 -8.46 11.88 -4.97
CA VAL A 86 -7.37 12.88 -4.96
C VAL A 86 -7.19 13.48 -6.37
N ASP A 87 -7.12 12.64 -7.41
CA ASP A 87 -6.94 13.08 -8.79
C ASP A 87 -8.06 14.04 -9.25
N ALA A 88 -9.31 13.70 -8.95
CA ALA A 88 -10.46 14.54 -9.27
C ALA A 88 -10.40 15.90 -8.54
N GLN A 89 -9.96 15.91 -7.27
CA GLN A 89 -9.83 17.11 -6.47
C GLN A 89 -8.64 17.98 -6.93
N LEU A 90 -7.50 17.37 -7.28
CA LEU A 90 -6.36 18.07 -7.89
C LEU A 90 -6.76 18.76 -9.20
N GLN A 91 -7.49 18.06 -10.07
CA GLN A 91 -7.97 18.63 -11.34
C GLN A 91 -8.98 19.76 -11.17
N SER A 92 -9.82 19.70 -10.13
CA SER A 92 -10.83 20.75 -9.85
C SER A 92 -10.30 21.92 -9.02
N GLY A 93 -9.07 21.86 -8.53
CA GLY A 93 -8.50 22.90 -7.66
C GLY A 93 -9.07 22.88 -6.24
N THR A 94 -9.49 21.69 -5.77
CA THR A 94 -10.07 21.46 -4.43
C THR A 94 -9.35 20.35 -3.69
N ALA A 95 -8.07 20.14 -4.00
CA ALA A 95 -7.24 19.11 -3.37
C ALA A 95 -7.19 19.29 -1.85
N PRO A 96 -7.04 18.20 -1.09
CA PRO A 96 -6.73 18.30 0.33
C PRO A 96 -5.38 19.00 0.53
N ASP A 97 -5.16 19.63 1.67
CA ASP A 97 -3.86 20.24 1.98
C ASP A 97 -2.79 19.14 2.15
N VAL A 98 -3.16 18.03 2.79
CA VAL A 98 -2.30 16.86 3.04
C VAL A 98 -3.05 15.59 2.65
N PHE A 99 -2.33 14.63 2.09
CA PHE A 99 -2.87 13.28 1.90
C PHE A 99 -1.81 12.19 2.08
N ARG A 100 -2.29 10.98 2.36
CA ARG A 100 -1.45 9.77 2.45
C ARG A 100 -1.28 9.18 1.05
N VAL A 101 -0.07 8.75 0.73
CA VAL A 101 0.26 8.11 -0.56
C VAL A 101 1.12 6.88 -0.33
N ASP A 102 0.86 5.79 -1.05
CA ASP A 102 1.75 4.64 -1.09
C ASP A 102 3.01 4.94 -1.93
N TYR A 103 4.13 4.33 -1.59
CA TYR A 103 5.40 4.57 -2.30
C TYR A 103 5.29 4.27 -3.81
N PRO A 104 4.61 3.20 -4.27
CA PRO A 104 4.45 2.94 -5.70
C PRO A 104 3.73 4.04 -6.50
N THR A 105 2.93 4.88 -5.84
CA THR A 105 2.18 5.99 -6.48
C THR A 105 2.88 7.34 -6.31
N MET A 106 3.83 7.45 -5.38
CA MET A 106 4.50 8.70 -5.01
C MET A 106 5.08 9.45 -6.21
N GLY A 107 5.82 8.76 -7.08
CA GLY A 107 6.49 9.34 -8.24
C GLY A 107 5.54 10.00 -9.23
N LEU A 108 4.30 9.51 -9.36
CA LEU A 108 3.28 10.10 -10.23
C LEU A 108 2.98 11.55 -9.81
N TYR A 109 2.72 11.78 -8.53
CA TYR A 109 2.31 13.10 -8.04
C TYR A 109 3.49 14.09 -7.98
N SER A 110 4.68 13.63 -7.55
CA SER A 110 5.87 14.49 -7.47
C SER A 110 6.32 14.98 -8.84
N SER A 111 6.32 14.12 -9.87
CA SER A 111 6.75 14.46 -11.22
C SER A 111 5.82 15.45 -11.94
N GLN A 112 4.55 15.52 -11.54
CA GLN A 112 3.55 16.41 -12.16
C GLN A 112 3.49 17.81 -11.51
N GLY A 113 4.33 18.09 -10.50
CA GLY A 113 4.32 19.37 -9.80
C GLY A 113 3.04 19.59 -8.97
N GLN A 114 2.40 18.52 -8.55
CA GLN A 114 1.16 18.55 -7.75
C GLN A 114 1.42 18.64 -6.24
N LEU A 115 2.65 18.26 -5.84
CA LEU A 115 3.09 18.24 -4.45
C LEU A 115 3.94 19.45 -4.10
N LEU A 116 3.89 19.83 -2.85
CA LEU A 116 4.73 20.88 -2.28
C LEU A 116 6.17 20.37 -2.17
N ASP A 117 7.11 21.14 -2.72
CA ASP A 117 8.54 20.95 -2.48
C ASP A 117 8.84 21.25 -1.00
N LEU A 118 9.35 20.26 -0.28
CA LEU A 118 9.62 20.35 1.16
C LEU A 118 11.06 20.74 1.48
N THR A 119 11.88 21.10 0.50
CA THR A 119 13.31 21.43 0.69
C THR A 119 13.52 22.49 1.78
N ASP A 120 12.71 23.53 1.78
CA ASP A 120 12.80 24.62 2.75
C ASP A 120 11.99 24.36 4.04
N HIS A 121 11.27 23.23 4.11
CA HIS A 121 10.36 22.89 5.20
C HIS A 121 10.86 21.77 6.11
N LEU A 122 11.85 20.97 5.67
CA LEU A 122 12.46 19.90 6.46
C LEU A 122 13.88 20.31 6.88
N ASP A 123 14.19 20.10 8.15
CA ASP A 123 15.56 20.31 8.62
C ASP A 123 16.41 19.04 8.45
N SER A 124 17.74 19.23 8.44
CA SER A 124 18.68 18.13 8.23
C SER A 124 18.65 17.08 9.35
N ALA A 125 18.26 17.46 10.57
CA ALA A 125 18.20 16.50 11.67
C ALA A 125 17.10 15.45 11.41
N LEU A 126 15.95 15.88 10.88
CA LEU A 126 14.86 14.97 10.49
C LEU A 126 15.20 14.17 9.24
N THR A 127 15.73 14.85 8.19
CA THR A 127 16.01 14.15 6.93
C THR A 127 17.13 13.12 7.06
N ASP A 128 18.12 13.38 7.92
CA ASP A 128 19.21 12.45 8.19
C ASP A 128 18.77 11.25 9.07
N ASP A 129 17.65 11.39 9.80
CA ASP A 129 17.10 10.31 10.63
C ASP A 129 16.16 9.38 9.88
N PHE A 130 15.64 9.74 8.71
CA PHE A 130 14.87 8.78 7.90
C PHE A 130 15.74 7.62 7.42
N ILE A 131 15.14 6.43 7.29
CA ILE A 131 15.76 5.30 6.60
C ILE A 131 16.09 5.75 5.17
N PRO A 132 17.38 5.71 4.73
CA PRO A 132 17.80 6.33 3.47
C PRO A 132 17.03 5.87 2.24
N ALA A 133 16.71 4.56 2.16
CA ALA A 133 15.96 4.00 1.05
C ALA A 133 14.54 4.59 0.97
N LEU A 134 13.84 4.72 2.11
CA LEU A 134 12.49 5.26 2.17
C LEU A 134 12.48 6.77 1.91
N TYR A 135 13.48 7.50 2.41
CA TYR A 135 13.61 8.92 2.13
C TYR A 135 13.91 9.18 0.64
N GLN A 136 14.70 8.32 0.00
CA GLN A 136 14.88 8.35 -1.45
C GLN A 136 13.55 8.15 -2.20
N GLY A 137 12.68 7.27 -1.70
CA GLY A 137 11.38 6.98 -2.31
C GLY A 137 10.40 8.17 -2.32
N VAL A 138 10.61 9.19 -1.49
CA VAL A 138 9.80 10.42 -1.46
C VAL A 138 10.46 11.60 -2.16
N GLN A 139 11.60 11.38 -2.85
CA GLN A 139 12.31 12.41 -3.60
C GLN A 139 12.04 12.30 -5.09
N PHE A 140 12.04 13.45 -5.76
CA PHE A 140 12.02 13.56 -7.21
C PHE A 140 12.96 14.69 -7.63
N ASP A 141 13.83 14.44 -8.63
CA ASP A 141 14.87 15.37 -9.07
C ASP A 141 15.72 15.95 -7.92
N GLY A 142 15.93 15.17 -6.85
CA GLY A 142 16.75 15.54 -5.69
C GLY A 142 16.05 16.41 -4.64
N ALA A 143 14.77 16.75 -4.83
CA ALA A 143 13.95 17.46 -3.85
C ALA A 143 12.97 16.51 -3.15
N PRO A 144 12.72 16.66 -1.84
CA PRO A 144 11.71 15.88 -1.11
C PRO A 144 10.31 16.45 -1.35
N TYR A 145 9.35 15.58 -1.69
CA TYR A 145 7.93 15.92 -1.88
C TYR A 145 7.01 15.25 -0.87
N GLY A 146 7.57 14.49 0.06
CA GLY A 146 6.84 13.83 1.13
C GLY A 146 7.74 13.50 2.31
N VAL A 147 7.13 13.03 3.39
CA VAL A 147 7.82 12.46 4.54
C VAL A 147 7.46 10.98 4.66
N PRO A 148 8.43 10.08 4.77
CA PRO A 148 8.17 8.67 5.07
C PRO A 148 7.41 8.57 6.39
N HIS A 149 6.17 8.05 6.37
CA HIS A 149 5.33 8.00 7.57
C HIS A 149 5.44 6.66 8.30
N GLN A 150 5.30 5.57 7.56
CA GLN A 150 5.48 4.20 8.04
C GLN A 150 5.96 3.32 6.88
N THR A 151 6.51 2.17 7.22
CA THR A 151 6.76 1.08 6.27
C THR A 151 6.06 -0.19 6.74
N ASP A 152 5.74 -1.06 5.84
CA ASP A 152 5.29 -2.42 6.12
C ASP A 152 6.08 -3.40 5.26
N THR A 153 6.08 -4.66 5.67
CA THR A 153 6.77 -5.72 4.98
C THR A 153 5.98 -7.01 5.08
N THR A 154 6.14 -7.85 4.08
CA THR A 154 5.52 -9.18 4.07
C THR A 154 6.38 -10.21 4.80
N CYS A 155 5.77 -11.01 5.67
CA CYS A 155 6.31 -12.23 6.25
C CYS A 155 5.33 -13.39 6.09
N ILE A 156 5.75 -14.60 6.46
CA ILE A 156 4.86 -15.76 6.53
C ILE A 156 4.30 -15.90 7.93
N VAL A 157 2.96 -15.91 8.05
CA VAL A 157 2.28 -16.41 9.25
C VAL A 157 1.85 -17.85 9.03
N TYR A 158 1.93 -18.69 10.07
CA TYR A 158 1.66 -20.12 9.94
C TYR A 158 0.99 -20.69 11.18
N GLN A 159 0.37 -21.88 11.04
CA GLN A 159 -0.26 -22.64 12.12
C GLN A 159 0.68 -23.76 12.58
N PRO A 160 1.31 -23.66 13.76
CA PRO A 160 2.24 -24.70 14.25
C PRO A 160 1.63 -26.10 14.29
N ALA A 161 0.37 -26.22 14.67
CA ALA A 161 -0.33 -27.51 14.72
C ALA A 161 -0.46 -28.18 13.33
N MET A 162 -0.65 -27.41 12.26
CA MET A 162 -0.71 -27.95 10.90
C MET A 162 0.68 -28.36 10.42
N PHE A 163 1.71 -27.62 10.77
CA PHE A 163 3.12 -27.96 10.47
C PHE A 163 3.52 -29.24 11.18
N GLU A 164 3.21 -29.36 12.48
CA GLU A 164 3.45 -30.59 13.24
C GLU A 164 2.71 -31.80 12.64
N ALA A 165 1.44 -31.66 12.29
CA ALA A 165 0.62 -32.70 11.64
C ALA A 165 1.20 -33.09 10.27
N ALA A 166 1.82 -32.17 9.56
CA ALA A 166 2.54 -32.46 8.34
C ALA A 166 3.94 -33.07 8.57
N GLY A 167 4.45 -33.04 9.80
CA GLY A 167 5.80 -33.51 10.16
C GLY A 167 6.90 -32.50 9.87
N ILE A 168 6.56 -31.21 9.74
CA ILE A 168 7.51 -30.12 9.58
C ILE A 168 7.94 -29.68 10.98
N THR A 169 9.21 -29.89 11.32
CA THR A 169 9.76 -29.64 12.67
C THR A 169 10.77 -28.50 12.72
N SER A 170 11.17 -27.97 11.55
CA SER A 170 12.13 -26.88 11.45
C SER A 170 11.47 -25.74 10.67
N VAL A 171 11.20 -24.65 11.38
CA VAL A 171 10.73 -23.38 10.80
C VAL A 171 11.81 -22.34 11.08
N PRO A 172 12.19 -21.50 10.11
CA PRO A 172 13.21 -20.46 10.29
C PRO A 172 12.86 -19.54 11.49
N ASP A 173 13.86 -19.26 12.32
CA ASP A 173 13.78 -18.38 13.48
C ASP A 173 14.65 -17.10 13.35
N SER A 174 15.33 -16.97 12.21
CA SER A 174 16.15 -15.82 11.85
C SER A 174 16.20 -15.67 10.33
N LEU A 175 16.51 -14.48 9.86
CA LEU A 175 16.64 -14.18 8.42
C LEU A 175 17.75 -15.02 7.77
N ASP A 176 18.82 -15.29 8.51
CA ASP A 176 19.92 -16.13 8.03
C ASP A 176 19.48 -17.59 7.78
N SER A 177 18.56 -18.10 8.61
CA SER A 177 18.00 -19.44 8.50
C SER A 177 16.76 -19.53 7.60
N ALA A 178 16.33 -18.40 6.98
CA ALA A 178 15.18 -18.39 6.06
C ALA A 178 15.32 -19.47 4.99
N TRP A 179 14.21 -20.15 4.71
CA TRP A 179 14.19 -21.22 3.69
C TRP A 179 14.71 -20.73 2.36
N SER A 180 15.46 -21.59 1.66
CA SER A 180 15.64 -21.43 0.22
C SER A 180 14.33 -21.70 -0.52
N TRP A 181 14.19 -21.26 -1.76
CA TRP A 181 13.04 -21.59 -2.60
C TRP A 181 12.80 -23.10 -2.75
N GLU A 182 13.89 -23.89 -2.77
CA GLU A 182 13.81 -25.36 -2.82
C GLU A 182 13.22 -25.92 -1.52
N GLU A 183 13.72 -25.45 -0.36
CA GLU A 183 13.20 -25.86 0.95
C GLU A 183 11.75 -25.44 1.15
N PHE A 184 11.39 -24.21 0.74
CA PHE A 184 10.01 -23.73 0.77
C PHE A 184 9.07 -24.59 -0.10
N SER A 185 9.52 -24.94 -1.31
CA SER A 185 8.78 -25.84 -2.20
C SER A 185 8.56 -27.21 -1.55
N ALA A 186 9.58 -27.76 -0.89
CA ALA A 186 9.48 -29.03 -0.17
C ALA A 186 8.49 -28.94 1.01
N VAL A 187 8.48 -27.83 1.74
CA VAL A 187 7.49 -27.54 2.80
C VAL A 187 6.07 -27.48 2.22
N ALA A 188 5.88 -26.77 1.11
CA ALA A 188 4.56 -26.68 0.45
C ALA A 188 4.06 -28.04 -0.03
N ASP A 189 4.91 -28.85 -0.66
CA ASP A 189 4.59 -30.22 -1.07
C ASP A 189 4.24 -31.12 0.12
N GLN A 190 4.98 -31.00 1.19
CA GLN A 190 4.75 -31.78 2.42
C GLN A 190 3.42 -31.40 3.06
N LEU A 191 3.08 -30.11 3.16
CA LEU A 191 1.79 -29.62 3.64
C LEU A 191 0.65 -30.17 2.76
N LYS A 192 0.76 -30.02 1.43
CA LYS A 192 -0.23 -30.53 0.48
C LYS A 192 -0.46 -32.04 0.63
N ALA A 193 0.61 -32.80 0.76
CA ALA A 193 0.54 -34.27 0.84
C ALA A 193 -0.02 -34.79 2.18
N ARG A 194 0.18 -34.04 3.26
CA ARG A 194 -0.13 -34.51 4.63
C ARG A 194 -1.40 -33.97 5.22
N LEU A 195 -1.78 -32.71 4.93
CA LEU A 195 -2.98 -32.12 5.48
C LEU A 195 -4.25 -32.63 4.79
N GLY A 196 -4.19 -32.89 3.48
CA GLY A 196 -5.30 -33.45 2.71
C GLY A 196 -6.57 -32.59 2.72
N GLY A 197 -7.60 -33.05 2.01
CA GLY A 197 -8.90 -32.38 2.03
C GLY A 197 -8.87 -31.00 1.34
N ASP A 198 -9.53 -30.03 1.98
CA ASP A 198 -9.70 -28.67 1.47
C ASP A 198 -8.68 -27.66 2.02
N VAL A 199 -7.61 -28.12 2.68
CA VAL A 199 -6.54 -27.26 3.22
C VAL A 199 -5.40 -27.21 2.24
N LEU A 200 -5.05 -26.03 1.78
CA LEU A 200 -3.93 -25.79 0.88
C LEU A 200 -2.69 -25.31 1.65
N PRO A 201 -1.49 -25.45 1.08
CA PRO A 201 -0.26 -25.01 1.72
C PRO A 201 -0.27 -23.53 2.11
N PHE A 202 -0.54 -22.63 1.18
CA PHE A 202 -0.45 -21.19 1.47
C PHE A 202 -1.30 -20.31 0.54
N ALA A 203 -1.26 -18.99 0.77
CA ALA A 203 -1.65 -17.95 -0.17
C ALA A 203 -0.69 -16.76 -0.02
N TYR A 204 -0.50 -16.01 -1.11
CA TYR A 204 0.37 -14.83 -1.20
C TYR A 204 -0.47 -13.55 -1.28
N ASP A 205 0.05 -12.40 -0.86
CA ASP A 205 -0.68 -11.14 -0.66
C ASP A 205 -0.58 -10.12 -1.81
N TRP A 206 -0.47 -10.56 -3.04
CA TRP A 206 -0.38 -9.72 -4.25
C TRP A 206 -1.72 -9.17 -4.78
N GLN A 207 -2.81 -9.33 -4.05
CA GLN A 207 -4.14 -8.82 -4.39
C GLN A 207 -4.26 -7.30 -4.15
N GLN A 208 -5.41 -6.74 -4.51
CA GLN A 208 -5.77 -5.34 -4.23
C GLN A 208 -4.73 -4.32 -4.70
N ALA A 209 -4.37 -4.36 -6.01
CA ALA A 209 -3.30 -3.56 -6.58
C ALA A 209 -1.89 -3.88 -6.06
N GLY A 210 -1.72 -4.97 -5.33
CA GLY A 210 -0.45 -5.42 -4.74
C GLY A 210 0.45 -6.21 -5.69
N ALA A 211 0.26 -6.13 -7.02
CA ALA A 211 1.08 -6.87 -7.98
C ALA A 211 2.58 -6.53 -7.87
N PHE A 212 2.91 -5.33 -7.40
CA PHE A 212 4.30 -4.91 -7.12
C PHE A 212 5.01 -5.83 -6.11
N ARG A 213 4.28 -6.48 -5.20
CA ARG A 213 4.85 -7.43 -4.24
C ARG A 213 5.49 -8.64 -4.92
N TRP A 214 5.08 -8.95 -6.17
CA TRP A 214 5.74 -9.97 -6.97
C TRP A 214 7.23 -9.64 -7.25
N LEU A 215 7.60 -8.37 -7.25
CA LEU A 215 8.99 -7.95 -7.47
C LEU A 215 9.94 -8.46 -6.38
N THR A 216 9.46 -8.81 -5.20
CA THR A 216 10.24 -9.51 -4.16
C THR A 216 10.91 -10.75 -4.74
N TRP A 217 10.16 -11.58 -5.46
CA TRP A 217 10.68 -12.81 -6.08
C TRP A 217 11.71 -12.51 -7.17
N LEU A 218 11.51 -11.45 -7.94
CA LEU A 218 12.50 -11.00 -8.92
C LEU A 218 13.79 -10.54 -8.24
N PHE A 219 13.68 -9.73 -7.22
CA PHE A 219 14.84 -9.18 -6.50
C PHE A 219 15.59 -10.26 -5.73
N GLU A 220 14.92 -11.29 -5.22
CA GLU A 220 15.56 -12.44 -4.58
C GLU A 220 16.49 -13.22 -5.53
N THR A 221 16.18 -13.28 -6.82
CA THR A 221 17.06 -13.90 -7.83
C THR A 221 18.28 -13.03 -8.18
N GLY A 222 18.35 -11.80 -7.67
CA GLY A 222 19.30 -10.78 -8.13
C GLY A 222 18.87 -10.09 -9.43
N GLY A 223 17.64 -10.35 -9.89
CA GLY A 223 17.04 -9.72 -11.08
C GLY A 223 16.61 -8.28 -10.83
N ARG A 224 16.24 -7.61 -11.91
CA ARG A 224 15.81 -6.21 -11.93
C ARG A 224 14.58 -6.05 -12.85
N LEU A 225 13.69 -5.15 -12.48
CA LEU A 225 12.61 -4.70 -13.36
C LEU A 225 13.13 -3.69 -14.39
N LEU A 226 13.92 -2.72 -13.91
CA LEU A 226 14.47 -1.61 -14.69
C LEU A 226 16.00 -1.63 -14.67
N GLU A 227 16.62 -1.18 -15.74
CA GLU A 227 18.05 -0.89 -15.81
C GLU A 227 18.43 0.28 -14.87
N SER A 228 19.71 0.57 -14.76
CA SER A 228 20.22 1.63 -13.89
C SER A 228 19.77 3.04 -14.28
N ASP A 229 19.25 3.22 -15.48
CA ASP A 229 18.65 4.46 -15.96
C ASP A 229 17.21 4.67 -15.46
N LEU A 230 16.64 3.65 -14.81
CA LEU A 230 15.27 3.59 -14.28
C LEU A 230 14.17 3.82 -15.32
N THR A 231 14.47 3.65 -16.61
CA THR A 231 13.55 3.82 -17.73
C THR A 231 13.53 2.65 -18.70
N SER A 232 14.66 1.97 -18.84
CA SER A 232 14.78 0.81 -19.72
C SER A 232 14.42 -0.49 -18.98
N PRO A 233 13.70 -1.43 -19.61
CA PRO A 233 13.36 -2.71 -18.98
C PRO A 233 14.58 -3.63 -18.84
N ALA A 234 14.74 -4.26 -17.66
CA ALA A 234 15.77 -5.25 -17.37
C ALA A 234 15.19 -6.65 -17.11
N ILE A 235 13.87 -6.78 -17.09
CA ILE A 235 13.18 -8.00 -16.65
C ILE A 235 13.36 -9.20 -17.60
N VAL A 236 13.68 -8.97 -18.89
CA VAL A 236 13.92 -10.04 -19.87
C VAL A 236 15.31 -10.64 -19.62
N SER A 237 15.40 -11.48 -18.64
CA SER A 237 16.65 -12.07 -18.11
C SER A 237 16.42 -13.48 -17.60
N ALA A 238 17.49 -14.20 -17.28
CA ALA A 238 17.41 -15.52 -16.66
C ALA A 238 16.78 -15.43 -15.25
N GLU A 239 17.05 -14.36 -14.54
CA GLU A 239 16.53 -14.03 -13.22
C GLU A 239 15.02 -13.80 -13.29
N GLY A 240 14.55 -12.99 -14.26
CA GLY A 240 13.13 -12.75 -14.50
C GLY A 240 12.38 -14.05 -14.88
N ALA A 241 12.98 -14.87 -15.76
CA ALA A 241 12.40 -16.16 -16.10
C ALA A 241 12.30 -17.08 -14.88
N LYS A 242 13.36 -17.17 -14.06
CA LYS A 242 13.38 -17.97 -12.83
C LYS A 242 12.28 -17.53 -11.85
N ALA A 243 12.14 -16.23 -11.63
CA ALA A 243 11.11 -15.69 -10.73
C ALA A 243 9.69 -16.03 -11.20
N LEU A 244 9.41 -15.88 -12.51
CA LEU A 244 8.10 -16.24 -13.09
C LEU A 244 7.84 -17.74 -13.04
N GLU A 245 8.81 -18.58 -13.38
CA GLU A 245 8.67 -20.03 -13.31
C GLU A 245 8.38 -20.48 -11.89
N PHE A 246 9.10 -19.94 -10.91
CA PHE A 246 8.89 -20.25 -9.51
C PHE A 246 7.47 -19.86 -9.04
N THR A 247 7.04 -18.64 -9.27
CA THR A 247 5.73 -18.16 -8.82
C THR A 247 4.56 -18.78 -9.60
N ARG A 248 4.74 -19.10 -10.90
CA ARG A 248 3.78 -19.89 -11.68
C ARG A 248 3.59 -21.28 -11.10
N SER A 249 4.68 -21.90 -10.58
CA SER A 249 4.60 -23.22 -9.96
C SER A 249 3.66 -23.29 -8.75
N PHE A 250 3.35 -22.17 -8.09
CA PHE A 250 2.37 -22.13 -7.00
C PHE A 250 0.97 -22.56 -7.44
N PHE A 251 0.61 -22.17 -8.66
CA PHE A 251 -0.66 -22.54 -9.28
C PHE A 251 -0.59 -23.93 -9.93
N GLU A 252 0.49 -24.23 -10.66
CA GLU A 252 0.68 -25.53 -11.33
C GLU A 252 0.71 -26.70 -10.34
N ASN A 253 1.35 -26.49 -9.19
CA ASN A 253 1.40 -27.47 -8.11
C ASN A 253 0.17 -27.41 -7.19
N GLU A 254 -0.80 -26.51 -7.46
CA GLU A 254 -1.99 -26.31 -6.62
C GLU A 254 -1.64 -26.12 -5.14
N TRP A 255 -0.60 -25.31 -4.85
CA TRP A 255 -0.23 -24.97 -3.49
C TRP A 255 -1.09 -23.84 -2.92
N ILE A 256 -1.66 -23.01 -3.79
CA ILE A 256 -2.49 -21.85 -3.44
C ILE A 256 -3.91 -21.99 -3.98
N PRO A 257 -4.90 -21.32 -3.34
CA PRO A 257 -6.26 -21.28 -3.86
C PRO A 257 -6.34 -20.55 -5.21
N ASN A 258 -7.11 -21.09 -6.17
CA ASN A 258 -7.26 -20.48 -7.49
C ASN A 258 -7.84 -19.06 -7.50
N ASN A 259 -8.52 -18.66 -6.42
CA ASN A 259 -9.10 -17.32 -6.28
C ASN A 259 -8.16 -16.31 -5.58
N THR A 260 -6.93 -16.69 -5.31
CA THR A 260 -5.89 -15.82 -4.75
C THR A 260 -4.87 -15.37 -5.80
N SER A 261 -5.31 -15.21 -7.05
CA SER A 261 -4.51 -14.61 -8.12
C SER A 261 -4.28 -13.12 -7.87
N VAL A 262 -3.38 -12.51 -8.63
CA VAL A 262 -3.06 -11.06 -8.52
C VAL A 262 -4.27 -10.14 -8.72
N LYS A 263 -5.33 -10.61 -9.40
CA LYS A 263 -6.62 -9.91 -9.55
C LYS A 263 -7.63 -10.23 -8.45
N GLY A 264 -7.24 -11.00 -7.44
CA GLY A 264 -8.09 -11.30 -6.30
C GLY A 264 -8.51 -10.04 -5.54
N ALA A 265 -9.71 -10.10 -4.93
CA ALA A 265 -10.30 -8.94 -4.25
C ALA A 265 -9.98 -8.87 -2.75
N THR A 266 -9.40 -9.91 -2.19
CA THR A 266 -9.15 -10.03 -0.75
C THR A 266 -7.76 -10.56 -0.47
N TYR A 267 -7.16 -10.10 0.62
CA TYR A 267 -5.89 -10.64 1.12
C TYR A 267 -6.06 -12.06 1.68
N PRO A 268 -4.96 -12.81 1.85
CA PRO A 268 -5.01 -14.21 2.32
C PRO A 268 -5.37 -14.37 3.80
N ASP A 269 -5.38 -13.31 4.58
CA ASP A 269 -5.71 -13.27 6.01
C ASP A 269 -7.05 -13.96 6.34
N THR A 270 -8.10 -13.65 5.58
CA THR A 270 -9.44 -14.23 5.76
C THR A 270 -9.47 -15.75 5.51
N ILE A 271 -8.64 -16.22 4.56
CA ILE A 271 -8.49 -17.64 4.25
C ILE A 271 -7.71 -18.34 5.37
N PHE A 272 -6.67 -17.69 5.90
CA PHE A 272 -5.88 -18.18 7.03
C PHE A 272 -6.72 -18.28 8.31
N VAL A 273 -7.47 -17.22 8.64
CA VAL A 273 -8.43 -17.19 9.76
C VAL A 273 -9.45 -18.32 9.68
N SER A 274 -9.87 -18.71 8.47
CA SER A 274 -10.80 -19.83 8.24
C SER A 274 -10.14 -21.22 8.26
N GLN A 275 -8.83 -21.29 8.50
CA GLN A 275 -8.03 -22.53 8.51
C GLN A 275 -8.08 -23.31 7.19
N LYS A 276 -8.21 -22.60 6.05
CA LYS A 276 -8.19 -23.21 4.70
C LYS A 276 -6.80 -23.24 4.07
N ILE A 277 -5.84 -22.56 4.69
CA ILE A 277 -4.41 -22.60 4.35
C ILE A 277 -3.59 -22.79 5.62
N ALA A 278 -2.44 -23.46 5.49
CA ALA A 278 -1.56 -23.72 6.63
C ALA A 278 -0.66 -22.52 6.96
N MET A 279 -0.31 -21.72 5.95
CA MET A 279 0.44 -20.48 6.09
C MET A 279 -0.08 -19.42 5.13
N ALA A 280 0.20 -18.16 5.42
CA ALA A 280 -0.14 -17.01 4.57
C ALA A 280 1.03 -16.03 4.54
N PHE A 281 1.31 -15.47 3.37
CA PHE A 281 2.14 -14.29 3.26
C PHE A 281 1.26 -13.08 3.58
N VAL A 282 1.66 -12.27 4.54
CA VAL A 282 0.89 -11.13 5.04
C VAL A 282 1.81 -9.98 5.41
N GLY A 283 1.36 -8.75 5.17
CA GLY A 283 2.00 -7.57 5.74
C GLY A 283 1.71 -7.43 7.24
N ASP A 284 2.62 -6.80 7.99
CA ASP A 284 2.46 -6.54 9.42
C ASP A 284 1.17 -5.79 9.76
N PHE A 285 0.71 -4.89 8.90
CA PHE A 285 -0.57 -4.16 9.05
C PHE A 285 -1.81 -5.07 9.13
N LEU A 286 -1.70 -6.35 8.75
CA LEU A 286 -2.78 -7.33 8.89
C LEU A 286 -2.80 -8.06 10.24
N LEU A 287 -1.73 -7.91 11.06
CA LEU A 287 -1.64 -8.62 12.35
C LEU A 287 -2.80 -8.27 13.31
N PRO A 288 -3.26 -7.02 13.44
CA PRO A 288 -4.42 -6.71 14.29
C PRO A 288 -5.69 -7.44 13.84
N GLY A 289 -5.97 -7.44 12.54
CA GLY A 289 -7.13 -8.15 11.97
C GLY A 289 -7.05 -9.67 12.12
N LEU A 290 -5.85 -10.23 11.96
CA LEU A 290 -5.60 -11.66 12.18
C LEU A 290 -5.83 -12.04 13.65
N ASP A 291 -5.29 -11.28 14.59
CA ASP A 291 -5.43 -11.55 16.02
C ASP A 291 -6.89 -11.47 16.46
N GLU A 292 -7.62 -10.42 16.03
CA GLU A 292 -9.05 -10.30 16.28
C GLU A 292 -9.86 -11.43 15.63
N GLY A 293 -9.52 -11.79 14.40
CA GLY A 293 -10.19 -12.85 13.66
C GLY A 293 -9.93 -14.24 14.23
N ILE A 294 -8.73 -14.50 14.74
CA ILE A 294 -8.32 -15.81 15.29
C ILE A 294 -8.68 -15.94 16.75
N LYS A 295 -8.37 -14.93 17.57
CA LYS A 295 -8.52 -14.97 19.04
C LYS A 295 -7.84 -16.23 19.63
N ASP A 296 -8.56 -17.03 20.35
CA ASP A 296 -8.11 -18.27 20.99
C ASP A 296 -8.47 -19.56 20.22
N ARG A 297 -8.85 -19.43 18.93
CA ARG A 297 -9.28 -20.61 18.14
C ARG A 297 -8.14 -21.54 17.78
N PHE A 298 -6.96 -21.00 17.53
CA PHE A 298 -5.75 -21.76 17.24
C PHE A 298 -4.50 -20.89 17.45
N GLU A 299 -3.37 -21.55 17.72
CA GLU A 299 -2.06 -20.91 17.80
C GLU A 299 -1.53 -20.57 16.40
N TRP A 300 -0.88 -19.42 16.29
CA TRP A 300 -0.22 -18.97 15.07
C TRP A 300 1.07 -18.21 15.38
N GLN A 301 2.01 -18.29 14.46
CA GLN A 301 3.34 -17.71 14.57
C GLN A 301 3.74 -17.05 13.25
N ALA A 302 4.84 -16.30 13.25
CA ALA A 302 5.44 -15.73 12.06
C ALA A 302 6.83 -16.32 11.79
N THR A 303 7.22 -16.32 10.51
CA THR A 303 8.57 -16.64 10.05
C THR A 303 8.89 -15.83 8.79
N TYR A 304 10.13 -15.89 8.36
CA TYR A 304 10.66 -15.09 7.25
C TYR A 304 10.18 -15.57 5.89
N GLN A 305 10.19 -14.68 4.89
CA GLN A 305 10.02 -15.07 3.50
C GLN A 305 11.16 -16.01 3.07
N PRO A 306 10.92 -16.93 2.13
CA PRO A 306 11.99 -17.72 1.55
C PRO A 306 12.93 -16.82 0.75
N LYS A 307 14.14 -17.29 0.47
CA LYS A 307 15.14 -16.55 -0.29
C LYS A 307 15.77 -17.42 -1.38
N ASP A 308 16.31 -16.77 -2.40
CA ASP A 308 17.11 -17.41 -3.43
C ASP A 308 18.59 -16.97 -3.31
N VAL A 309 19.08 -16.15 -4.21
CA VAL A 309 20.45 -15.60 -4.17
C VAL A 309 20.63 -14.64 -2.99
N ARG A 310 19.58 -13.88 -2.69
CA ARG A 310 19.49 -12.99 -1.53
C ARG A 310 18.09 -13.05 -0.90
N ALA A 311 17.96 -12.56 0.30
CA ALA A 311 16.66 -12.20 0.84
C ALA A 311 16.20 -10.85 0.26
N SER A 312 14.91 -10.69 0.11
CA SER A 312 14.27 -9.42 -0.26
C SER A 312 12.91 -9.29 0.42
N THR A 313 12.29 -8.16 0.25
CA THR A 313 10.91 -7.90 0.65
C THR A 313 10.27 -6.88 -0.27
N ASP A 314 8.97 -6.68 -0.17
CA ASP A 314 8.25 -5.64 -0.88
C ASP A 314 8.46 -4.25 -0.25
N LEU A 315 8.30 -3.21 -1.06
CA LEU A 315 8.20 -1.84 -0.59
C LEU A 315 6.75 -1.56 -0.20
N GLY A 316 6.39 -1.97 0.98
CA GLY A 316 5.13 -1.58 1.60
C GLY A 316 5.25 -0.27 2.36
N GLY A 317 4.11 0.22 2.85
CA GLY A 317 4.06 1.45 3.62
C GLY A 317 3.76 2.70 2.80
N ASN A 318 3.87 3.84 3.47
CA ASN A 318 3.26 5.06 2.98
C ASN A 318 4.06 6.30 3.37
N ALA A 319 3.94 7.32 2.52
CA ALA A 319 4.37 8.68 2.83
C ALA A 319 3.15 9.57 3.10
N LEU A 320 3.40 10.67 3.79
CA LEU A 320 2.49 11.81 3.85
C LEU A 320 3.03 12.93 2.97
N VAL A 321 2.15 13.54 2.20
CA VAL A 321 2.51 14.59 1.26
C VAL A 321 1.61 15.82 1.44
N ALA A 322 2.15 17.01 1.19
CA ALA A 322 1.37 18.23 1.07
C ALA A 322 1.15 18.57 -0.41
N THR A 323 0.00 19.12 -0.75
CA THR A 323 -0.28 19.52 -2.13
C THR A 323 0.24 20.93 -2.41
N GLU A 324 0.62 21.18 -3.65
CA GLU A 324 0.96 22.55 -4.11
C GLU A 324 -0.25 23.50 -3.99
N GLN A 325 -1.46 22.96 -3.97
CA GLN A 325 -2.72 23.69 -3.79
C GLN A 325 -3.09 23.96 -2.32
N ALA A 326 -2.27 23.51 -1.36
CA ALA A 326 -2.57 23.71 0.07
C ALA A 326 -2.82 25.18 0.38
N SER A 327 -3.88 25.45 1.12
CA SER A 327 -4.32 26.80 1.46
C SER A 327 -3.31 27.57 2.35
N ASN A 328 -2.59 26.81 3.17
CA ASN A 328 -1.49 27.27 4.03
C ASN A 328 -0.36 26.22 3.98
N LYS A 329 0.60 26.42 3.08
CA LYS A 329 1.70 25.48 2.84
C LYS A 329 2.60 25.30 4.07
N ASP A 330 2.87 26.40 4.80
CA ASP A 330 3.68 26.32 6.01
C ASP A 330 3.01 25.46 7.09
N LEU A 331 1.71 25.62 7.27
CA LEU A 331 0.93 24.82 8.23
C LEU A 331 0.82 23.36 7.79
N ALA A 332 0.64 23.09 6.48
CA ALA A 332 0.64 21.73 5.94
C ALA A 332 1.99 21.04 6.18
N ALA A 333 3.09 21.73 5.91
CA ALA A 333 4.44 21.20 6.19
C ALA A 333 4.71 21.02 7.70
N GLU A 334 4.20 21.91 8.54
CA GLU A 334 4.27 21.75 10.02
C GLU A 334 3.50 20.51 10.47
N PHE A 335 2.31 20.26 9.91
CA PHE A 335 1.55 19.05 10.18
C PHE A 335 2.31 17.79 9.74
N LEU A 336 2.94 17.79 8.56
CA LEU A 336 3.78 16.67 8.13
C LEU A 336 4.91 16.38 9.12
N ARG A 337 5.67 17.41 9.54
CA ARG A 337 6.75 17.25 10.55
C ARG A 337 6.22 16.73 11.89
N PHE A 338 5.05 17.21 12.32
CA PHE A 338 4.40 16.73 13.53
C PHE A 338 4.06 15.24 13.45
N MET A 339 3.49 14.80 12.33
CA MET A 339 3.10 13.40 12.13
C MET A 339 4.30 12.43 12.20
N VAL A 340 5.47 12.87 11.71
CA VAL A 340 6.69 12.04 11.68
C VAL A 340 7.68 12.37 12.79
N ALA A 341 7.33 13.23 13.77
CA ALA A 341 8.14 13.41 14.96
C ALA A 341 8.27 12.08 15.70
N SER A 342 9.48 11.79 16.24
CA SER A 342 9.82 10.47 16.77
C SER A 342 8.79 9.91 17.77
N GLU A 343 8.29 10.72 18.71
CA GLU A 343 7.27 10.31 19.68
C GLU A 343 5.93 9.99 19.01
N ASN A 344 5.52 10.78 18.01
CA ASN A 344 4.26 10.59 17.28
C ASN A 344 4.32 9.38 16.35
N MET A 345 5.42 9.19 15.65
CA MET A 345 5.66 8.02 14.80
C MET A 345 5.68 6.75 15.65
N ALA A 346 6.45 6.72 16.75
CA ALA A 346 6.50 5.58 17.66
C ALA A 346 5.10 5.19 18.13
N SER A 347 4.33 6.15 18.66
CA SER A 347 2.98 5.88 19.19
C SER A 347 1.98 5.45 18.10
N SER A 348 2.12 5.94 16.85
CA SER A 348 1.32 5.47 15.72
C SER A 348 1.65 4.04 15.34
N CYS A 349 2.93 3.74 15.20
CA CYS A 349 3.40 2.40 14.86
C CYS A 349 2.99 1.37 15.93
N GLU A 350 3.11 1.72 17.21
CA GLU A 350 2.66 0.86 18.32
C GLU A 350 1.17 0.54 18.24
N GLU A 351 0.34 1.54 17.96
CA GLU A 351 -1.12 1.40 17.91
C GLU A 351 -1.58 0.64 16.66
N ALA A 352 -1.00 0.95 15.49
CA ALA A 352 -1.38 0.39 14.20
C ALA A 352 -0.66 -0.92 13.85
N VAL A 353 0.41 -1.27 14.58
CA VAL A 353 1.31 -2.40 14.29
C VAL A 353 1.99 -2.22 12.93
N GLU A 354 2.60 -1.07 12.75
CA GLU A 354 3.37 -0.68 11.57
C GLU A 354 4.83 -0.45 11.94
N LEU A 355 5.73 -0.44 10.96
CA LEU A 355 7.16 -0.23 11.22
C LEU A 355 7.54 1.24 11.04
N PRO A 356 8.37 1.79 11.96
CA PRO A 356 8.82 3.17 11.88
C PRO A 356 9.81 3.39 10.73
N THR A 357 9.84 4.63 10.22
CA THR A 357 10.72 5.04 9.13
C THR A 357 11.91 5.89 9.59
N LEU A 358 12.00 6.18 10.88
CA LEU A 358 13.16 6.89 11.50
C LEU A 358 14.20 5.88 11.96
N GLN A 359 15.47 6.09 11.59
CA GLN A 359 16.60 5.26 12.02
C GLN A 359 16.74 5.21 13.55
N SER A 360 16.43 6.31 14.21
CA SER A 360 16.46 6.39 15.68
C SER A 360 15.43 5.49 16.37
N LEU A 361 14.40 5.03 15.66
CA LEU A 361 13.39 4.10 16.18
C LEU A 361 13.64 2.65 15.73
N VAL A 362 14.50 2.44 14.75
CA VAL A 362 14.84 1.08 14.30
C VAL A 362 15.64 0.36 15.39
N GLY A 363 15.11 -0.77 15.86
CA GLY A 363 15.72 -1.57 16.92
C GLY A 363 15.38 -1.11 18.34
N GLU A 364 14.63 -0.01 18.49
CA GLU A 364 14.03 0.33 19.79
C GLU A 364 12.90 -0.65 20.11
N GLN A 365 12.70 -0.91 21.40
CA GLN A 365 11.62 -1.76 21.85
C GLN A 365 10.32 -0.95 21.95
N LEU A 366 9.53 -0.94 20.88
CA LEU A 366 8.22 -0.32 20.87
C LEU A 366 7.17 -1.25 21.52
N ASP A 367 6.18 -0.65 22.18
CA ASP A 367 5.10 -1.36 22.89
C ASP A 367 3.91 -1.63 21.96
N TYR A 368 4.12 -2.45 20.94
CA TYR A 368 3.08 -2.78 19.97
C TYR A 368 1.82 -3.36 20.60
N ALA A 369 0.67 -2.81 20.23
CA ALA A 369 -0.62 -3.12 20.83
C ALA A 369 -1.07 -4.57 20.56
N THR A 370 -0.63 -5.17 19.44
CA THR A 370 -1.04 -6.51 19.01
C THR A 370 0.19 -7.31 18.61
N ARG A 371 0.29 -8.54 19.11
CA ARG A 371 1.35 -9.51 18.76
C ARG A 371 2.77 -8.92 18.76
N PRO A 372 3.18 -8.20 19.85
CA PRO A 372 4.53 -7.66 19.96
C PRO A 372 5.62 -8.72 19.85
N ASP A 373 5.26 -10.00 20.07
CA ASP A 373 6.13 -11.16 19.91
C ASP A 373 6.49 -11.45 18.44
N LEU A 374 5.66 -11.07 17.47
CA LEU A 374 5.85 -11.33 16.04
C LEU A 374 6.49 -10.17 15.28
N VAL A 375 6.28 -8.93 15.70
CA VAL A 375 6.76 -7.73 15.00
C VAL A 375 8.27 -7.73 14.74
N PRO A 376 9.14 -8.24 15.63
CA PRO A 376 10.58 -8.33 15.34
C PRO A 376 10.92 -9.12 14.08
N THR A 377 10.15 -10.15 13.72
CA THR A 377 10.35 -10.92 12.47
C THR A 377 10.12 -10.02 11.24
N PHE A 378 9.05 -9.21 11.26
CA PHE A 378 8.76 -8.25 10.19
C PHE A 378 9.81 -7.13 10.13
N ALA A 379 10.19 -6.58 11.27
CA ALA A 379 11.23 -5.55 11.35
C ALA A 379 12.58 -6.05 10.80
N GLU A 380 12.98 -7.28 11.09
CA GLU A 380 14.19 -7.86 10.53
C GLU A 380 14.04 -8.11 9.01
N GLN A 381 12.90 -8.63 8.55
CA GLN A 381 12.62 -8.85 7.13
C GLN A 381 12.68 -7.52 6.35
N SER A 382 12.17 -6.42 6.89
CA SER A 382 12.16 -5.10 6.24
C SER A 382 13.57 -4.59 5.90
N THR A 383 14.59 -5.03 6.65
CA THR A 383 15.99 -4.64 6.39
C THR A 383 16.57 -5.19 5.09
N THR A 384 15.88 -6.13 4.44
CA THR A 384 16.34 -6.76 3.19
C THR A 384 16.06 -5.92 1.94
N MET A 385 15.23 -4.88 2.06
CA MET A 385 14.94 -3.95 0.97
C MET A 385 16.14 -3.00 0.75
N THR A 386 16.55 -2.85 -0.51
CA THR A 386 17.67 -1.98 -0.87
C THR A 386 17.20 -0.67 -1.50
N ALA A 387 18.03 0.37 -1.45
CA ALA A 387 17.75 1.62 -2.16
C ALA A 387 17.57 1.42 -3.67
N GLU A 388 18.23 0.43 -4.25
CA GLU A 388 18.11 0.07 -5.66
C GLU A 388 16.75 -0.56 -5.97
N ASP A 389 16.22 -1.39 -5.08
CA ASP A 389 14.88 -1.96 -5.20
C ASP A 389 13.82 -0.84 -5.11
N VAL A 390 13.95 0.04 -4.11
CA VAL A 390 13.06 1.20 -3.92
C VAL A 390 13.02 2.11 -5.16
N ALA A 391 14.18 2.44 -5.71
CA ALA A 391 14.27 3.32 -6.87
C ALA A 391 13.46 2.81 -8.08
N GLN A 392 13.40 1.49 -8.29
CA GLN A 392 12.65 0.89 -9.39
C GLN A 392 11.11 0.99 -9.19
N ILE A 393 10.67 1.02 -7.94
CA ILE A 393 9.24 1.01 -7.55
C ILE A 393 8.67 2.43 -7.41
N THR A 394 9.53 3.45 -7.28
CA THR A 394 9.10 4.84 -7.03
C THR A 394 9.25 5.74 -8.26
N THR A 395 9.43 5.17 -9.46
CA THR A 395 9.49 5.94 -10.71
C THR A 395 8.14 6.63 -11.01
N PRO A 396 8.14 7.76 -11.74
CA PRO A 396 6.90 8.49 -12.06
C PRO A 396 5.82 7.68 -12.77
N PHE A 397 6.21 6.64 -13.49
CA PHE A 397 5.32 5.78 -14.27
C PHE A 397 5.08 4.42 -13.61
N PHE A 398 5.55 4.18 -12.39
CA PHE A 398 5.42 2.87 -11.74
C PHE A 398 3.97 2.45 -11.52
N GLY A 399 3.05 3.38 -11.28
CA GLY A 399 1.63 3.06 -11.19
C GLY A 399 1.09 2.36 -12.46
N GLN A 400 1.57 2.75 -13.65
CA GLN A 400 1.23 2.07 -14.92
C GLN A 400 1.88 0.68 -14.99
N ILE A 401 3.13 0.56 -14.53
CA ILE A 401 3.83 -0.73 -14.45
C ILE A 401 3.11 -1.68 -13.49
N ASN A 402 2.62 -1.21 -12.35
CA ASN A 402 1.90 -2.07 -11.41
C ASN A 402 0.61 -2.66 -12.01
N ILE A 403 -0.14 -1.86 -12.77
CA ILE A 403 -1.31 -2.35 -13.53
C ILE A 403 -0.88 -3.38 -14.58
N LEU A 404 0.21 -3.11 -15.29
CA LEU A 404 0.77 -4.03 -16.29
C LEU A 404 1.23 -5.33 -15.67
N LEU A 405 1.93 -5.28 -14.53
CA LEU A 405 2.32 -6.47 -13.76
C LEU A 405 1.09 -7.30 -13.39
N GLN A 406 0.03 -6.67 -12.88
CA GLN A 406 -1.21 -7.36 -12.55
C GLN A 406 -1.80 -8.09 -13.78
N GLU A 407 -1.81 -7.46 -14.96
CA GLU A 407 -2.32 -8.06 -16.19
C GLU A 407 -1.45 -9.23 -16.67
N GLN A 408 -0.14 -9.04 -16.75
CA GLN A 408 0.80 -10.01 -17.29
C GLN A 408 0.98 -11.23 -16.37
N LEU A 409 1.07 -11.01 -15.06
CA LEU A 409 1.14 -12.09 -14.08
C LEU A 409 -0.13 -12.94 -14.07
N GLU A 410 -1.31 -12.31 -14.17
CA GLU A 410 -2.58 -13.07 -14.31
C GLU A 410 -2.61 -13.92 -15.57
N GLN A 411 -2.11 -13.40 -16.72
CA GLN A 411 -2.01 -14.17 -17.95
C GLN A 411 -1.06 -15.39 -17.79
N CYS A 412 0.08 -15.19 -17.10
CA CYS A 412 1.03 -16.26 -16.87
C CYS A 412 0.48 -17.32 -15.91
N PHE A 413 -0.03 -16.89 -14.74
CA PHE A 413 -0.38 -17.79 -13.64
C PHE A 413 -1.69 -18.54 -13.87
N VAL A 414 -2.68 -17.88 -14.46
CA VAL A 414 -4.04 -18.40 -14.57
C VAL A 414 -4.40 -18.78 -16.00
N ASN A 415 -3.98 -17.99 -16.99
CA ASN A 415 -4.41 -18.14 -18.37
C ASN A 415 -3.41 -18.90 -19.26
N GLY A 416 -2.27 -19.35 -18.71
CA GLY A 416 -1.31 -20.22 -19.40
C GLY A 416 -0.41 -19.51 -20.41
N GLN A 417 -0.25 -18.18 -20.31
CA GLN A 417 0.74 -17.45 -21.11
C GLN A 417 2.15 -17.97 -20.79
N SER A 418 3.01 -18.05 -21.80
CA SER A 418 4.38 -18.50 -21.61
C SER A 418 5.19 -17.48 -20.77
N VAL A 419 6.22 -17.95 -20.08
CA VAL A 419 7.15 -17.08 -19.35
C VAL A 419 7.83 -16.07 -20.28
N GLU A 420 8.24 -16.51 -21.47
CA GLU A 420 8.85 -15.65 -22.51
C GLU A 420 7.92 -14.52 -22.96
N ASP A 421 6.67 -14.86 -23.30
CA ASP A 421 5.67 -13.86 -23.73
C ASP A 421 5.33 -12.90 -22.58
N THR A 422 5.29 -13.39 -21.34
CA THR A 422 5.02 -12.57 -20.16
C THR A 422 6.14 -11.55 -19.91
N LEU A 423 7.40 -12.00 -19.93
CA LEU A 423 8.56 -11.10 -19.78
C LEU A 423 8.61 -10.06 -20.88
N SER A 424 8.37 -10.48 -22.14
CA SER A 424 8.33 -9.57 -23.28
C SER A 424 7.20 -8.56 -23.15
N GLY A 425 6.01 -8.99 -22.73
CA GLY A 425 4.87 -8.11 -22.52
C GLY A 425 5.10 -7.09 -21.38
N ILE A 426 5.79 -7.50 -20.31
CA ILE A 426 6.17 -6.57 -19.24
C ILE A 426 7.20 -5.56 -19.77
N ALA A 427 8.22 -6.01 -20.52
CA ALA A 427 9.25 -5.12 -21.06
C ALA A 427 8.68 -4.09 -22.03
N GLU A 428 7.84 -4.50 -22.99
CA GLU A 428 7.15 -3.59 -23.93
C GLU A 428 6.30 -2.56 -23.18
N GLY A 429 5.61 -2.97 -22.13
CA GLY A 429 4.80 -2.06 -21.34
C GLY A 429 5.63 -1.09 -20.49
N VAL A 430 6.79 -1.50 -19.99
CA VAL A 430 7.75 -0.61 -19.32
C VAL A 430 8.25 0.46 -20.28
N GLU A 431 8.67 0.08 -21.50
CA GLU A 431 9.10 1.02 -22.53
C GLU A 431 8.00 2.03 -22.88
N ALA A 432 6.76 1.56 -23.01
CA ALA A 432 5.61 2.41 -23.29
C ALA A 432 5.34 3.41 -22.14
N ALA A 433 5.40 2.95 -20.90
CA ALA A 433 5.15 3.78 -19.72
C ALA A 433 6.25 4.83 -19.51
N ALA A 434 7.50 4.48 -19.73
CA ALA A 434 8.64 5.40 -19.60
C ALA A 434 8.77 6.39 -20.77
N GLY A 435 8.23 6.06 -21.96
CA GLY A 435 8.28 6.90 -23.16
C GLY A 435 7.14 7.92 -23.28
N GLY A 436 6.11 7.85 -22.45
CA GLY A 436 4.92 8.73 -22.44
C GLY A 436 5.08 9.88 -21.49
#